data_3dcca4a11ccecd33f6e03050dc5c252d
#
_entry.id   3dcca4a11ccecd33f6e03050dc5c252d
#
_cell.length_a   1.000
_cell.length_b   1.000
_cell.length_c   1.000
_cell.angle_alpha   90.00
_cell.angle_beta   90.00
_cell.angle_gamma   90.00
#
_symmetry.space_group_name_H-M   'P 1'
#
loop_
_entity.id
_entity.type
_entity.pdbx_description
1 polymer ?
#
loop_
_entity_poly.entity_id
_entity_poly.type
_entity_poly.pdbx_seq_one_letter_code
_entity_poly.pdbx_strand_id
1 'polypeptide(L)'
;PVCSVITSVSMDHMQFLGNTLTEIAQAKAGIIKKDCPVVTILQKAEAMEAIEAEAEKQHARLYTADVSKVTVETETLKEIRFDHPGLGTVTTRLTGTYQVVNCCLAVTVLKEILGIADRIIIDGIKNTVWPGRFEVIGEQPLFIIDGAHNEDAALQLSASVEKYFTNIPITYIIGVLADKEHKKVLEAMLPYAGAVFT
;
A
#
# COMPACT_ATOMS: atom_id res chain seq x y z
N PRO A 1 -8.07 20.28 -5.86
CA PRO A 1 -8.06 18.84 -6.12
C PRO A 1 -9.48 18.32 -6.34
N VAL A 2 -9.62 17.17 -7.01
CA VAL A 2 -10.92 16.51 -7.21
C VAL A 2 -11.29 15.66 -5.98
N CYS A 3 -10.27 15.07 -5.36
CA CYS A 3 -10.37 14.37 -4.09
C CYS A 3 -9.01 14.34 -3.38
N SER A 4 -9.02 14.03 -2.10
CA SER A 4 -7.83 13.69 -1.33
C SER A 4 -7.79 12.18 -1.13
N VAL A 5 -6.62 11.56 -1.23
CA VAL A 5 -6.46 10.12 -0.98
C VAL A 5 -5.40 9.92 0.10
N ILE A 6 -5.78 9.24 1.18
CA ILE A 6 -4.88 8.90 2.28
C ILE A 6 -4.73 7.38 2.30
N THR A 7 -3.53 6.92 1.96
CA THR A 7 -3.15 5.50 2.02
C THR A 7 -2.93 5.08 3.49
N SER A 8 -2.34 3.91 3.74
CA SER A 8 -2.00 3.47 5.09
C SER A 8 -1.20 4.54 5.84
N VAL A 9 -1.56 4.74 7.11
CA VAL A 9 -0.84 5.61 8.02
C VAL A 9 -0.04 4.75 8.99
N SER A 10 1.27 4.92 8.99
CA SER A 10 2.22 4.21 9.82
C SER A 10 3.26 5.17 10.39
N MET A 11 4.09 4.67 11.30
CA MET A 11 5.20 5.44 11.86
C MET A 11 6.28 5.64 10.79
N ASP A 12 6.23 6.76 10.11
CA ASP A 12 7.20 7.17 9.09
C ASP A 12 7.39 8.68 9.10
N HIS A 13 8.55 9.14 8.65
CA HIS A 13 8.91 10.57 8.64
C HIS A 13 8.74 11.27 10.03
N MET A 14 9.04 10.54 11.12
CA MET A 14 8.82 11.01 12.48
C MET A 14 9.49 12.35 12.78
N GLN A 15 10.63 12.64 12.15
CA GLN A 15 11.34 13.92 12.29
C GLN A 15 10.51 15.12 11.79
N PHE A 16 9.55 14.90 10.89
CA PHE A 16 8.75 15.96 10.27
C PHE A 16 7.27 15.91 10.63
N LEU A 17 6.73 14.70 10.82
CA LEU A 17 5.28 14.51 10.95
C LEU A 17 4.82 14.26 12.39
N GLY A 18 5.74 14.01 13.32
CA GLY A 18 5.43 13.74 14.74
C GLY A 18 5.88 12.37 15.21
N ASN A 19 5.79 12.14 16.51
CA ASN A 19 6.28 10.94 17.19
C ASN A 19 5.15 9.96 17.58
N THR A 20 3.92 10.27 17.24
CA THR A 20 2.73 9.44 17.48
C THR A 20 1.97 9.20 16.20
N LEU A 21 1.22 8.10 16.14
CA LEU A 21 0.39 7.80 14.98
C LEU A 21 -0.67 8.89 14.74
N THR A 22 -1.22 9.44 15.81
CA THR A 22 -2.19 10.55 15.75
C THR A 22 -1.58 11.80 15.10
N GLU A 23 -0.37 12.21 15.51
CA GLU A 23 0.30 13.37 14.93
C GLU A 23 0.59 13.17 13.43
N ILE A 24 1.10 12.00 13.07
CA ILE A 24 1.34 11.65 11.66
C ILE A 24 0.04 11.64 10.86
N ALA A 25 -1.03 11.07 11.42
CA ALA A 25 -2.35 11.05 10.78
C ALA A 25 -2.91 12.46 10.59
N GLN A 26 -2.79 13.34 11.59
CA GLN A 26 -3.18 14.75 11.51
C GLN A 26 -2.40 15.49 10.42
N ALA A 27 -1.08 15.29 10.37
CA ALA A 27 -0.26 15.90 9.33
C ALA A 27 -0.66 15.43 7.91
N LYS A 28 -0.91 14.12 7.74
CA LYS A 28 -1.40 13.56 6.47
C LYS A 28 -2.81 14.02 6.15
N ALA A 29 -3.70 14.14 7.12
CA ALA A 29 -5.05 14.65 6.95
C ALA A 29 -5.08 16.13 6.50
N GLY A 30 -4.03 16.89 6.74
CA GLY A 30 -3.87 18.27 6.24
C GLY A 30 -3.96 18.44 4.71
N ILE A 31 -3.92 17.35 3.94
CA ILE A 31 -4.19 17.38 2.50
C ILE A 31 -5.68 17.51 2.18
N ILE A 32 -6.57 17.21 3.13
CA ILE A 32 -8.03 17.30 2.97
C ILE A 32 -8.40 18.77 2.74
N LYS A 33 -9.18 19.04 1.71
CA LYS A 33 -9.57 20.39 1.34
C LYS A 33 -11.08 20.58 1.54
N LYS A 34 -11.45 21.80 1.81
CA LYS A 34 -12.84 22.19 2.03
C LYS A 34 -13.74 21.71 0.88
N ASP A 35 -14.85 21.08 1.25
CA ASP A 35 -15.88 20.57 0.34
C ASP A 35 -15.35 19.56 -0.71
N CYS A 36 -14.13 18.99 -0.49
CA CYS A 36 -13.51 18.06 -1.40
C CYS A 36 -13.53 16.66 -0.78
N PRO A 37 -14.06 15.63 -1.46
CA PRO A 37 -14.13 14.29 -0.90
C PRO A 37 -12.73 13.72 -0.55
N VAL A 38 -12.69 12.89 0.48
CA VAL A 38 -11.48 12.17 0.89
C VAL A 38 -11.73 10.67 0.87
N VAL A 39 -10.77 9.92 0.38
CA VAL A 39 -10.79 8.45 0.32
C VAL A 39 -9.64 7.90 1.15
N THR A 40 -9.91 6.91 1.97
CA THR A 40 -8.91 6.18 2.75
C THR A 40 -9.25 4.70 2.84
N ILE A 41 -8.38 3.90 3.44
CA ILE A 41 -8.67 2.53 3.89
C ILE A 41 -9.05 2.58 5.36
N LEU A 42 -9.52 1.46 5.91
CA LEU A 42 -9.66 1.32 7.35
C LEU A 42 -8.28 1.45 8.01
N GLN A 43 -8.12 2.44 8.86
CA GLN A 43 -6.89 2.73 9.59
C GLN A 43 -6.95 2.15 11.01
N LYS A 44 -5.85 2.21 11.77
CA LYS A 44 -5.90 2.08 13.23
C LYS A 44 -6.77 3.19 13.80
N ALA A 45 -7.46 2.91 14.91
CA ALA A 45 -8.45 3.83 15.49
C ALA A 45 -7.94 5.27 15.63
N GLU A 46 -6.76 5.45 16.20
CA GLU A 46 -6.11 6.76 16.41
C GLU A 46 -5.92 7.55 15.11
N ALA A 47 -5.54 6.85 14.03
CA ALA A 47 -5.35 7.48 12.73
C ALA A 47 -6.69 7.76 12.04
N MET A 48 -7.68 6.88 12.22
CA MET A 48 -9.02 7.06 11.66
C MET A 48 -9.71 8.27 12.28
N GLU A 49 -9.66 8.40 13.62
CA GLU A 49 -10.22 9.55 14.35
C GLU A 49 -9.63 10.87 13.86
N ALA A 50 -8.31 10.93 13.61
CA ALA A 50 -7.67 12.14 13.10
C ALA A 50 -8.15 12.51 11.67
N ILE A 51 -8.32 11.51 10.81
CA ILE A 51 -8.79 11.69 9.43
C ILE A 51 -10.26 12.12 9.44
N GLU A 52 -11.12 11.48 10.25
CA GLU A 52 -12.53 11.81 10.41
C GLU A 52 -12.73 13.24 10.92
N ALA A 53 -11.99 13.63 11.97
CA ALA A 53 -12.07 14.97 12.53
C ALA A 53 -11.69 16.05 11.51
N GLU A 54 -10.64 15.87 10.73
CA GLU A 54 -10.26 16.84 9.69
C GLU A 54 -11.26 16.83 8.53
N ALA A 55 -11.78 15.66 8.13
CA ALA A 55 -12.82 15.56 7.11
C ALA A 55 -14.11 16.33 7.52
N GLU A 56 -14.56 16.17 8.78
CA GLU A 56 -15.69 16.91 9.32
C GLU A 56 -15.43 18.42 9.31
N LYS A 57 -14.28 18.86 9.82
CA LYS A 57 -13.87 20.27 9.83
C LYS A 57 -13.84 20.90 8.44
N GLN A 58 -13.45 20.12 7.42
CA GLN A 58 -13.40 20.58 6.03
C GLN A 58 -14.71 20.38 5.27
N HIS A 59 -15.76 19.86 5.91
CA HIS A 59 -17.02 19.46 5.27
C HIS A 59 -16.80 18.49 4.10
N ALA A 60 -15.74 17.67 4.20
CA ALA A 60 -15.32 16.70 3.20
C ALA A 60 -16.03 15.37 3.45
N ARG A 61 -16.71 14.84 2.43
CA ARG A 61 -17.30 13.50 2.53
C ARG A 61 -16.18 12.45 2.55
N LEU A 62 -16.15 11.64 3.62
CA LEU A 62 -15.21 10.55 3.77
C LEU A 62 -15.73 9.26 3.14
N TYR A 63 -14.89 8.62 2.36
CA TYR A 63 -15.09 7.29 1.78
C TYR A 63 -14.01 6.34 2.28
N THR A 64 -14.42 5.18 2.78
CA THR A 64 -13.49 4.14 3.23
C THR A 64 -13.55 2.96 2.28
N ALA A 65 -12.42 2.62 1.66
CA ALA A 65 -12.32 1.44 0.81
C ALA A 65 -12.41 0.18 1.67
N ASP A 66 -13.45 -0.64 1.45
CA ASP A 66 -13.70 -1.86 2.20
C ASP A 66 -12.95 -3.05 1.57
N VAL A 67 -11.81 -3.38 2.17
CA VAL A 67 -10.96 -4.51 1.75
C VAL A 67 -11.47 -5.84 2.35
N SER A 68 -12.30 -5.80 3.39
CA SER A 68 -12.72 -7.00 4.12
C SER A 68 -13.60 -7.95 3.30
N LYS A 69 -14.22 -7.44 2.25
CA LYS A 69 -15.09 -8.20 1.33
C LYS A 69 -14.39 -8.66 0.06
N VAL A 70 -13.11 -8.38 -0.08
CA VAL A 70 -12.32 -8.79 -1.23
C VAL A 70 -11.81 -10.21 -1.02
N THR A 71 -11.95 -11.05 -2.03
CA THR A 71 -11.45 -12.43 -2.00
C THR A 71 -10.34 -12.58 -3.03
N VAL A 72 -9.12 -12.88 -2.58
CA VAL A 72 -8.00 -13.20 -3.47
C VAL A 72 -8.18 -14.60 -4.01
N GLU A 73 -8.34 -14.75 -5.32
CA GLU A 73 -8.51 -16.03 -6.01
C GLU A 73 -7.16 -16.69 -6.32
N THR A 74 -6.26 -15.92 -6.91
CA THR A 74 -4.89 -16.37 -7.23
C THR A 74 -3.92 -15.23 -7.01
N GLU A 75 -2.70 -15.60 -6.56
CA GLU A 75 -1.62 -14.66 -6.34
C GLU A 75 -0.30 -15.33 -6.74
N THR A 76 0.36 -14.73 -7.72
CA THR A 76 1.62 -15.22 -8.29
C THR A 76 2.61 -14.07 -8.43
N LEU A 77 3.86 -14.37 -8.79
CA LEU A 77 4.86 -13.35 -9.11
C LEU A 77 4.57 -12.57 -10.41
N LYS A 78 3.52 -12.95 -11.17
CA LYS A 78 3.16 -12.30 -12.43
C LYS A 78 1.91 -11.47 -12.33
N GLU A 79 0.95 -11.90 -11.49
CA GLU A 79 -0.33 -11.23 -11.31
C GLU A 79 -1.03 -11.67 -10.03
N ILE A 80 -1.91 -10.81 -9.54
CA ILE A 80 -2.88 -11.10 -8.50
C ILE A 80 -4.27 -10.98 -9.11
N ARG A 81 -5.09 -12.01 -8.91
CA ARG A 81 -6.51 -12.02 -9.29
C ARG A 81 -7.37 -12.09 -8.05
N PHE A 82 -8.34 -11.21 -7.96
CA PHE A 82 -9.23 -11.11 -6.81
C PHE A 82 -10.64 -10.71 -7.23
N ASP A 83 -11.63 -11.10 -6.43
CA ASP A 83 -13.01 -10.65 -6.57
C ASP A 83 -13.24 -9.40 -5.73
N HIS A 84 -13.69 -8.32 -6.38
CA HIS A 84 -14.01 -7.06 -5.73
C HIS A 84 -15.54 -6.87 -5.72
N PRO A 85 -16.19 -6.61 -4.55
CA PRO A 85 -17.65 -6.63 -4.41
C PRO A 85 -18.40 -5.66 -5.33
N GLY A 86 -17.72 -4.63 -5.81
CA GLY A 86 -18.32 -3.64 -6.71
C GLY A 86 -17.96 -3.78 -8.18
N LEU A 87 -17.00 -4.65 -8.55
CA LEU A 87 -16.49 -4.81 -9.93
C LEU A 87 -16.48 -6.25 -10.41
N GLY A 88 -16.66 -7.24 -9.52
CA GLY A 88 -16.38 -8.64 -9.82
C GLY A 88 -14.88 -8.93 -9.93
N THR A 89 -14.50 -9.83 -10.81
CA THR A 89 -13.11 -10.26 -10.97
C THR A 89 -12.20 -9.15 -11.51
N VAL A 90 -11.16 -8.83 -10.77
CA VAL A 90 -10.10 -7.87 -11.10
C VAL A 90 -8.75 -8.58 -11.15
N THR A 91 -7.92 -8.24 -12.11
CA THR A 91 -6.54 -8.73 -12.21
C THR A 91 -5.58 -7.54 -12.20
N THR A 92 -4.54 -7.59 -11.38
CA THR A 92 -3.43 -6.62 -11.39
C THR A 92 -2.10 -7.33 -11.65
N ARG A 93 -1.20 -6.67 -12.39
CA ARG A 93 0.18 -7.12 -12.58
C ARG A 93 1.13 -6.57 -11.52
N LEU A 94 0.64 -5.66 -10.69
CA LEU A 94 1.38 -5.24 -9.51
C LEU A 94 1.30 -6.34 -8.47
N THR A 95 2.43 -6.94 -8.15
CA THR A 95 2.55 -8.05 -7.20
C THR A 95 2.98 -7.56 -5.81
N GLY A 96 2.92 -8.44 -4.82
CA GLY A 96 3.05 -8.07 -3.41
C GLY A 96 1.69 -7.97 -2.71
N THR A 97 1.59 -8.52 -1.52
CA THR A 97 0.33 -8.70 -0.77
C THR A 97 -0.45 -7.42 -0.53
N TYR A 98 0.24 -6.28 -0.44
CA TYR A 98 -0.33 -4.94 -0.20
C TYR A 98 -1.01 -4.33 -1.44
N GLN A 99 -0.81 -4.87 -2.63
CA GLN A 99 -1.33 -4.27 -3.86
C GLN A 99 -2.85 -4.40 -4.01
N VAL A 100 -3.45 -5.42 -3.43
CA VAL A 100 -4.91 -5.56 -3.40
C VAL A 100 -5.55 -4.39 -2.67
N VAL A 101 -4.96 -3.97 -1.54
CA VAL A 101 -5.42 -2.80 -0.77
C VAL A 101 -5.31 -1.52 -1.59
N ASN A 102 -4.18 -1.34 -2.29
CA ASN A 102 -3.97 -0.18 -3.17
C ASN A 102 -4.97 -0.17 -4.34
N CYS A 103 -5.28 -1.33 -4.92
CA CYS A 103 -6.31 -1.45 -5.95
C CYS A 103 -7.69 -1.05 -5.42
N CYS A 104 -8.08 -1.48 -4.22
CA CYS A 104 -9.36 -1.10 -3.61
C CYS A 104 -9.49 0.41 -3.40
N LEU A 105 -8.41 1.06 -2.95
CA LEU A 105 -8.36 2.52 -2.86
C LEU A 105 -8.58 3.17 -4.23
N ALA A 106 -7.85 2.71 -5.25
CA ALA A 106 -7.98 3.22 -6.61
C ALA A 106 -9.39 3.02 -7.17
N VAL A 107 -9.99 1.83 -6.95
CA VAL A 107 -11.37 1.54 -7.35
C VAL A 107 -12.33 2.52 -6.70
N THR A 108 -12.22 2.75 -5.39
CA THR A 108 -13.10 3.67 -4.66
C THR A 108 -13.02 5.09 -5.25
N VAL A 109 -11.81 5.59 -5.54
CA VAL A 109 -11.63 6.89 -6.18
C VAL A 109 -12.27 6.93 -7.57
N LEU A 110 -11.93 5.97 -8.41
CA LEU A 110 -12.32 5.97 -9.81
C LEU A 110 -13.83 5.77 -9.98
N LYS A 111 -14.44 4.90 -9.16
CA LYS A 111 -15.86 4.57 -9.24
C LYS A 111 -16.72 5.60 -8.51
N GLU A 112 -16.45 5.82 -7.20
CA GLU A 112 -17.34 6.59 -6.33
C GLU A 112 -17.15 8.10 -6.48
N ILE A 113 -15.95 8.56 -6.84
CA ILE A 113 -15.68 10.00 -6.98
C ILE A 113 -15.70 10.44 -8.45
N LEU A 114 -15.07 9.68 -9.34
CA LEU A 114 -14.90 10.08 -10.73
C LEU A 114 -15.96 9.48 -11.66
N GLY A 115 -16.78 8.53 -11.20
CA GLY A 115 -17.84 7.91 -12.00
C GLY A 115 -17.32 7.16 -13.23
N ILE A 116 -16.11 6.62 -13.17
CA ILE A 116 -15.50 5.89 -14.28
C ILE A 116 -16.19 4.52 -14.44
N ALA A 117 -16.47 4.14 -15.67
CA ALA A 117 -17.11 2.86 -15.97
C ALA A 117 -16.24 1.67 -15.55
N ASP A 118 -16.88 0.63 -15.00
CA ASP A 118 -16.23 -0.54 -14.40
C ASP A 118 -15.22 -1.20 -15.34
N ARG A 119 -15.54 -1.35 -16.62
CA ARG A 119 -14.64 -1.90 -17.62
C ARG A 119 -13.34 -1.12 -17.76
N ILE A 120 -13.42 0.22 -17.73
CA ILE A 120 -12.23 1.09 -17.84
C ILE A 120 -11.37 0.94 -16.60
N ILE A 121 -11.98 0.83 -15.41
CA ILE A 121 -11.27 0.61 -14.15
C ILE A 121 -10.53 -0.73 -14.18
N ILE A 122 -11.21 -1.82 -14.56
CA ILE A 122 -10.64 -3.17 -14.64
C ILE A 122 -9.46 -3.19 -15.62
N ASP A 123 -9.65 -2.64 -16.83
CA ASP A 123 -8.60 -2.56 -17.85
C ASP A 123 -7.42 -1.69 -17.38
N GLY A 124 -7.69 -0.58 -16.71
CA GLY A 124 -6.68 0.30 -16.14
C GLY A 124 -5.82 -0.39 -15.07
N ILE A 125 -6.44 -1.07 -14.11
CA ILE A 125 -5.75 -1.82 -13.06
C ILE A 125 -4.87 -2.91 -13.67
N LYS A 126 -5.41 -3.67 -14.62
CA LYS A 126 -4.67 -4.75 -15.31
C LYS A 126 -3.42 -4.25 -16.05
N ASN A 127 -3.48 -3.06 -16.60
CA ASN A 127 -2.40 -2.50 -17.41
C ASN A 127 -1.49 -1.54 -16.63
N THR A 128 -1.76 -1.34 -15.33
CA THR A 128 -0.92 -0.49 -14.49
C THR A 128 0.47 -1.13 -14.30
N VAL A 129 1.50 -0.30 -14.48
CA VAL A 129 2.90 -0.64 -14.23
C VAL A 129 3.47 0.39 -13.27
N TRP A 130 4.17 -0.07 -12.25
CA TRP A 130 4.84 0.80 -11.29
C TRP A 130 6.19 0.21 -10.88
N PRO A 131 7.29 0.69 -11.44
CA PRO A 131 8.62 0.15 -11.19
C PRO A 131 9.02 0.22 -9.69
N GLY A 132 9.76 -0.80 -9.25
CA GLY A 132 10.30 -0.84 -7.89
C GLY A 132 9.27 -1.11 -6.79
N ARG A 133 8.17 -1.79 -7.09
CA ARG A 133 7.20 -2.28 -6.11
C ARG A 133 6.99 -3.77 -6.29
N PHE A 134 7.78 -4.56 -5.57
CA PHE A 134 7.87 -6.02 -5.67
C PHE A 134 8.00 -6.49 -7.13
N GLU A 135 8.80 -5.77 -7.89
CA GLU A 135 8.93 -5.94 -9.33
C GLU A 135 9.94 -7.03 -9.67
N VAL A 136 9.53 -8.03 -10.43
CA VAL A 136 10.42 -9.04 -10.98
C VAL A 136 11.15 -8.47 -12.18
N ILE A 137 12.46 -8.28 -12.07
CA ILE A 137 13.32 -7.74 -13.14
C ILE A 137 14.25 -8.78 -13.78
N GLY A 138 14.28 -9.99 -13.23
CA GLY A 138 15.04 -11.12 -13.77
C GLY A 138 14.44 -12.44 -13.32
N GLU A 139 14.48 -13.46 -14.17
CA GLU A 139 13.92 -14.77 -13.87
C GLU A 139 15.01 -15.85 -13.59
N GLN A 140 16.22 -15.66 -14.09
CA GLN A 140 17.32 -16.63 -13.92
C GLN A 140 18.69 -15.90 -13.73
N PRO A 141 19.11 -15.62 -12.50
CA PRO A 141 18.39 -15.86 -11.25
C PRO A 141 17.14 -14.99 -11.11
N LEU A 142 16.19 -15.42 -10.28
CA LEU A 142 15.05 -14.58 -9.93
C LEU A 142 15.56 -13.35 -9.18
N PHE A 143 15.24 -12.17 -9.70
CA PHE A 143 15.64 -10.90 -9.13
C PHE A 143 14.42 -9.99 -8.98
N ILE A 144 14.20 -9.52 -7.75
CA ILE A 144 13.07 -8.66 -7.40
C ILE A 144 13.60 -7.36 -6.82
N ILE A 145 13.02 -6.23 -7.21
CA ILE A 145 13.29 -4.93 -6.61
C ILE A 145 12.05 -4.39 -5.89
N ASP A 146 12.28 -3.79 -4.73
CA ASP A 146 11.25 -3.11 -3.96
C ASP A 146 11.79 -1.84 -3.29
N GLY A 147 10.95 -0.83 -3.16
CA GLY A 147 11.29 0.47 -2.57
C GLY A 147 11.02 0.57 -1.06
N ALA A 148 10.86 -0.55 -0.35
CA ALA A 148 10.67 -0.55 1.09
C ALA A 148 11.87 0.10 1.81
N HIS A 149 11.61 1.13 2.62
CA HIS A 149 12.65 1.91 3.29
C HIS A 149 12.25 2.38 4.70
N ASN A 150 11.10 1.97 5.19
CA ASN A 150 10.62 2.18 6.56
C ASN A 150 10.10 0.86 7.14
N GLU A 151 9.80 0.83 8.43
CA GLU A 151 9.37 -0.37 9.15
C GLU A 151 8.11 -0.99 8.53
N ASP A 152 7.06 -0.19 8.27
CA ASP A 152 5.79 -0.69 7.73
C ASP A 152 5.97 -1.29 6.33
N ALA A 153 6.68 -0.60 5.45
CA ALA A 153 6.98 -1.11 4.11
C ALA A 153 7.83 -2.40 4.16
N ALA A 154 8.78 -2.49 5.09
CA ALA A 154 9.58 -3.70 5.28
C ALA A 154 8.74 -4.88 5.79
N LEU A 155 7.78 -4.64 6.69
CA LEU A 155 6.83 -5.66 7.15
C LEU A 155 5.93 -6.13 6.00
N GLN A 156 5.45 -5.24 5.15
CA GLN A 156 4.64 -5.61 3.97
C GLN A 156 5.46 -6.41 2.94
N LEU A 157 6.71 -6.01 2.72
CA LEU A 157 7.65 -6.74 1.87
C LEU A 157 7.94 -8.13 2.46
N SER A 158 8.21 -8.21 3.75
CA SER A 158 8.44 -9.45 4.49
C SER A 158 7.26 -10.42 4.36
N ALA A 159 6.03 -9.93 4.52
CA ALA A 159 4.82 -10.73 4.32
C ALA A 159 4.70 -11.27 2.88
N SER A 160 5.11 -10.46 1.90
CA SER A 160 5.15 -10.90 0.50
C SER A 160 6.23 -11.96 0.29
N VAL A 161 7.42 -11.76 0.85
CA VAL A 161 8.52 -12.76 0.79
C VAL A 161 8.10 -14.08 1.44
N GLU A 162 7.52 -14.05 2.63
CA GLU A 162 7.01 -15.24 3.30
C GLU A 162 6.01 -16.00 2.43
N LYS A 163 5.10 -15.29 1.82
CA LYS A 163 4.04 -15.89 1.00
C LYS A 163 4.55 -16.50 -0.29
N TYR A 164 5.42 -15.78 -1.02
CA TYR A 164 5.90 -16.24 -2.33
C TYR A 164 7.08 -17.21 -2.25
N PHE A 165 7.86 -17.16 -1.16
CA PHE A 165 9.13 -17.88 -1.04
C PHE A 165 9.23 -18.72 0.23
N THR A 166 8.11 -19.36 0.63
CA THR A 166 8.08 -20.23 1.81
C THR A 166 9.25 -21.23 1.80
N ASN A 167 10.08 -21.19 2.86
CA ASN A 167 11.27 -22.03 3.04
C ASN A 167 12.37 -21.86 1.98
N ILE A 168 12.36 -20.78 1.21
CA ILE A 168 13.44 -20.45 0.27
C ILE A 168 14.28 -19.33 0.89
N PRO A 169 15.58 -19.55 1.15
CA PRO A 169 16.43 -18.50 1.68
C PRO A 169 16.65 -17.40 0.63
N ILE A 170 16.45 -16.15 1.03
CA ILE A 170 16.59 -14.99 0.16
C ILE A 170 17.96 -14.34 0.34
N THR A 171 18.59 -13.98 -0.75
CA THR A 171 19.76 -13.09 -0.73
C THR A 171 19.28 -11.66 -0.88
N TYR A 172 19.49 -10.85 0.14
CA TYR A 172 19.15 -9.42 0.12
C TYR A 172 20.33 -8.55 -0.26
N ILE A 173 20.08 -7.56 -1.11
CA ILE A 173 20.95 -6.41 -1.34
C ILE A 173 20.17 -5.20 -0.86
N ILE A 174 20.58 -4.59 0.25
CA ILE A 174 19.81 -3.55 0.94
C ILE A 174 20.59 -2.25 0.96
N GLY A 175 19.96 -1.18 0.45
CA GLY A 175 20.43 0.21 0.63
C GLY A 175 19.36 1.01 1.33
N VAL A 176 19.64 1.53 2.52
CA VAL A 176 18.73 2.38 3.30
C VAL A 176 19.45 3.66 3.68
N LEU A 177 18.81 4.82 3.49
CA LEU A 177 19.38 6.11 3.85
C LEU A 177 19.58 6.22 5.37
N ALA A 178 20.62 6.92 5.78
CA ALA A 178 21.02 7.05 7.19
C ALA A 178 19.98 7.70 8.10
N ASP A 179 19.06 8.50 7.55
CA ASP A 179 17.94 9.14 8.25
C ASP A 179 16.74 8.20 8.51
N LYS A 180 16.79 6.97 7.99
CA LYS A 180 15.73 5.98 8.13
C LYS A 180 16.03 4.99 9.27
N GLU A 181 14.97 4.34 9.77
CA GLU A 181 15.07 3.33 10.82
C GLU A 181 15.62 2.00 10.30
N HIS A 182 16.85 2.03 9.71
CA HIS A 182 17.45 0.87 9.05
C HIS A 182 17.47 -0.39 9.91
N LYS A 183 17.60 -0.27 11.25
CA LYS A 183 17.54 -1.42 12.16
C LYS A 183 16.19 -2.14 12.08
N LYS A 184 15.09 -1.42 12.12
CA LYS A 184 13.75 -2.01 12.04
C LYS A 184 13.46 -2.64 10.67
N VAL A 185 13.95 -2.00 9.60
CA VAL A 185 13.88 -2.57 8.24
C VAL A 185 14.61 -3.92 8.19
N LEU A 186 15.82 -3.99 8.72
CA LEU A 186 16.60 -5.24 8.78
C LEU A 186 15.90 -6.28 9.65
N GLU A 187 15.44 -5.92 10.85
CA GLU A 187 14.74 -6.82 11.76
C GLU A 187 13.51 -7.50 11.09
N ALA A 188 12.78 -6.76 10.27
CA ALA A 188 11.65 -7.30 9.51
C ALA A 188 12.07 -8.29 8.42
N MET A 189 13.24 -8.09 7.78
CA MET A 189 13.68 -8.87 6.62
C MET A 189 14.56 -10.08 6.98
N LEU A 190 15.33 -9.98 8.09
CA LEU A 190 16.30 -10.99 8.50
C LEU A 190 15.74 -12.41 8.70
N PRO A 191 14.49 -12.62 9.17
CA PRO A 191 13.93 -13.97 9.33
C PRO A 191 13.92 -14.82 8.05
N TYR A 192 13.96 -14.19 6.88
CA TYR A 192 13.93 -14.86 5.57
C TYR A 192 15.29 -14.81 4.85
N ALA A 193 16.31 -14.27 5.50
CA ALA A 193 17.61 -14.04 4.88
C ALA A 193 18.48 -15.30 4.87
N GLY A 194 18.94 -15.70 3.70
CA GLY A 194 20.08 -16.61 3.53
C GLY A 194 21.42 -15.85 3.51
N ALA A 195 21.42 -14.64 2.95
CA ALA A 195 22.56 -13.72 2.95
C ALA A 195 22.06 -12.25 2.86
N VAL A 196 22.82 -11.32 3.40
CA VAL A 196 22.54 -9.87 3.32
C VAL A 196 23.80 -9.13 2.88
N PHE A 197 23.67 -8.28 1.89
CA PHE A 197 24.69 -7.34 1.42
C PHE A 197 24.16 -5.90 1.59
N THR A 198 25.00 -4.98 2.08
CA THR A 198 24.67 -3.56 2.33
C THR A 198 25.68 -2.64 1.70
#